data_3d66b4ce7cda995bd13c2eead0e658bd
#
_entry.id   3d66b4ce7cda995bd13c2eead0e658bd
#
_cell.length_a   1.000
_cell.length_b   1.000
_cell.length_c   1.000
_cell.angle_alpha   90.00
_cell.angle_beta   90.00
_cell.angle_gamma   90.00
#
_symmetry.space_group_name_H-M   'P 1'
#
loop_
_entity.id
_entity.type
_entity.pdbx_description
1 polymer ?
#
loop_
_entity_poly.entity_id
_entity_poly.type
_entity_poly.pdbx_seq_one_letter_code
_entity_poly.pdbx_strand_id
1 'polypeptide(L)'
;LCMVSSPTYDPRMMVGRQRGKNHLALSRNPLKPLLNRSIMGQYPPGSTFKTTQALTFLQEGIITPETAYPCYHGFIYRGLKVGCHGHAAPAKLVPAIGTSCNAYFCWGLYYMFGNRTKYKNVQEAMTVWKDYMVSMGFGYKLGIDLPGEKRGLIPNAPFYDKAYRGSWNGLTVISISIGQGEVNATPLQIANLGATIANRGYFI
;
A
#
# COMPACT_ATOMS: atom_id res chain seq x y z
N LEU A 1 4.23 -20.45 -10.02
CA LEU A 1 3.68 -19.54 -9.01
C LEU A 1 3.14 -20.37 -7.85
N CYS A 2 3.30 -19.90 -6.63
CA CYS A 2 2.76 -20.58 -5.46
C CYS A 2 2.13 -19.58 -4.48
N MET A 3 1.17 -20.04 -3.69
CA MET A 3 0.55 -19.30 -2.60
C MET A 3 0.76 -20.11 -1.31
N VAL A 4 1.44 -19.53 -0.34
CA VAL A 4 1.76 -20.19 0.94
C VAL A 4 1.25 -19.37 2.11
N SER A 5 0.56 -20.03 3.05
CA SER A 5 0.12 -19.41 4.29
C SER A 5 0.61 -20.25 5.47
N SER A 6 1.32 -19.64 6.41
CA SER A 6 1.84 -20.28 7.62
C SER A 6 1.35 -19.52 8.86
N PRO A 7 1.06 -20.22 9.98
CA PRO A 7 0.99 -21.66 10.10
C PRO A 7 -0.19 -22.27 9.36
N THR A 8 -0.12 -23.54 9.06
CA THR A 8 -1.17 -24.31 8.39
C THR A 8 -1.64 -25.47 9.31
N TYR A 9 -2.52 -26.28 8.81
CA TYR A 9 -3.02 -27.48 9.47
C TYR A 9 -3.07 -28.67 8.49
N ASP A 10 -3.13 -29.89 9.00
CA ASP A 10 -3.35 -31.07 8.17
C ASP A 10 -4.81 -31.13 7.70
N PRO A 11 -5.09 -31.07 6.37
CA PRO A 11 -6.45 -31.12 5.85
C PRO A 11 -7.24 -32.34 6.27
N ARG A 12 -6.57 -33.45 6.57
CA ARG A 12 -7.19 -34.70 7.07
C ARG A 12 -7.92 -34.51 8.40
N MET A 13 -7.51 -33.51 9.20
CA MET A 13 -8.22 -33.13 10.43
C MET A 13 -9.65 -32.65 10.19
N MET A 14 -9.95 -32.21 8.97
CA MET A 14 -11.26 -31.66 8.58
C MET A 14 -12.19 -32.71 7.97
N VAL A 15 -11.83 -34.01 8.04
CA VAL A 15 -12.60 -35.11 7.46
C VAL A 15 -13.06 -36.05 8.57
N GLY A 16 -14.20 -36.74 8.37
CA GLY A 16 -14.73 -37.75 9.26
C GLY A 16 -15.37 -37.21 10.54
N ARG A 17 -15.62 -38.12 11.50
CA ARG A 17 -16.38 -37.84 12.73
C ARG A 17 -15.73 -36.84 13.66
N GLN A 18 -14.40 -36.66 13.61
CA GLN A 18 -13.65 -35.75 14.47
C GLN A 18 -13.61 -34.32 13.91
N ARG A 19 -14.12 -34.05 12.68
CA ARG A 19 -14.08 -32.79 12.01
C ARG A 19 -14.51 -31.60 12.89
N GLY A 20 -15.64 -31.72 13.60
CA GLY A 20 -16.17 -30.62 14.44
C GLY A 20 -15.25 -30.31 15.61
N LYS A 21 -14.71 -31.33 16.30
CA LYS A 21 -13.75 -31.16 17.41
C LYS A 21 -12.46 -30.51 16.91
N ASN A 22 -11.94 -31.01 15.80
CA ASN A 22 -10.71 -30.47 15.20
C ASN A 22 -10.87 -29.03 14.73
N HIS A 23 -12.00 -28.70 14.06
CA HIS A 23 -12.31 -27.32 13.66
C HIS A 23 -12.36 -26.39 14.87
N LEU A 24 -13.02 -26.81 15.96
CA LEU A 24 -13.09 -25.99 17.17
C LEU A 24 -11.68 -25.79 17.78
N ALA A 25 -10.83 -26.80 17.81
CA ALA A 25 -9.47 -26.67 18.28
C ALA A 25 -8.63 -25.72 17.40
N LEU A 26 -8.72 -25.86 16.09
CA LEU A 26 -8.03 -24.98 15.12
C LEU A 26 -8.52 -23.53 15.19
N SER A 27 -9.85 -23.33 15.36
CA SER A 27 -10.43 -21.97 15.44
C SER A 27 -10.03 -21.22 16.72
N ARG A 28 -9.79 -21.95 17.82
CA ARG A 28 -9.31 -21.41 19.10
C ARG A 28 -7.79 -21.27 19.18
N ASN A 29 -7.07 -21.81 18.21
CA ASN A 29 -5.61 -21.73 18.20
C ASN A 29 -5.14 -20.28 18.01
N PRO A 30 -4.34 -19.70 18.92
CA PRO A 30 -3.89 -18.30 18.85
C PRO A 30 -3.06 -18.02 17.59
N LEU A 31 -2.45 -19.04 16.98
CA LEU A 31 -1.70 -18.90 15.72
C LEU A 31 -2.60 -18.82 14.47
N LYS A 32 -3.93 -19.02 14.63
CA LYS A 32 -4.94 -18.90 13.57
C LYS A 32 -4.62 -19.69 12.30
N PRO A 33 -4.42 -21.03 12.37
CA PRO A 33 -4.02 -21.82 11.21
C PRO A 33 -5.10 -21.92 10.12
N LEU A 34 -6.38 -21.62 10.42
CA LEU A 34 -7.46 -21.54 9.44
C LEU A 34 -7.44 -20.26 8.60
N LEU A 35 -6.65 -19.25 9.00
CA LEU A 35 -6.54 -18.00 8.27
C LEU A 35 -5.58 -18.14 7.09
N ASN A 36 -6.10 -18.12 5.87
CA ASN A 36 -5.25 -18.00 4.69
C ASN A 36 -4.71 -16.56 4.57
N ARG A 37 -3.50 -16.34 5.09
CA ARG A 37 -2.90 -15.01 5.16
C ARG A 37 -2.62 -14.41 3.79
N SER A 38 -2.42 -15.23 2.78
CA SER A 38 -2.11 -14.75 1.43
C SER A 38 -3.23 -13.91 0.82
N ILE A 39 -4.49 -14.23 1.14
CA ILE A 39 -5.68 -13.60 0.57
C ILE A 39 -6.56 -12.89 1.62
N MET A 40 -6.41 -13.26 2.89
CA MET A 40 -7.23 -12.74 3.99
C MET A 40 -6.46 -11.80 4.92
N GLY A 41 -5.14 -11.92 4.99
CA GLY A 41 -4.29 -11.02 5.76
C GLY A 41 -4.29 -9.62 5.12
N GLN A 42 -4.46 -8.58 5.93
CA GLN A 42 -4.45 -7.19 5.48
C GLN A 42 -3.37 -6.46 6.27
N TYR A 43 -2.33 -6.03 5.59
CA TYR A 43 -1.13 -5.46 6.19
C TYR A 43 -0.76 -4.14 5.50
N PRO A 44 -0.14 -3.19 6.20
CA PRO A 44 0.51 -2.08 5.53
C PRO A 44 1.54 -2.60 4.53
N PRO A 45 1.44 -2.24 3.24
CA PRO A 45 2.33 -2.77 2.21
C PRO A 45 3.78 -2.30 2.36
N GLY A 46 4.00 -1.22 3.11
CA GLY A 46 5.32 -0.65 3.32
C GLY A 46 5.99 -0.22 2.01
N SER A 47 7.31 -0.35 1.95
CA SER A 47 8.11 0.18 0.83
C SER A 47 7.83 -0.46 -0.54
N THR A 48 7.19 -1.61 -0.60
CA THR A 48 6.74 -2.18 -1.88
C THR A 48 5.73 -1.27 -2.57
N PHE A 49 4.96 -0.52 -1.80
CA PHE A 49 3.99 0.45 -2.29
C PHE A 49 4.61 1.69 -2.95
N LYS A 50 5.89 1.97 -2.75
CA LYS A 50 6.59 3.10 -3.38
C LYS A 50 6.63 3.04 -4.90
N THR A 51 6.57 1.85 -5.47
CA THR A 51 6.50 1.68 -6.93
C THR A 51 5.20 2.22 -7.49
N THR A 52 4.07 2.05 -6.80
CA THR A 52 2.79 2.66 -7.20
C THR A 52 2.86 4.18 -7.14
N GLN A 53 3.53 4.72 -6.12
CA GLN A 53 3.71 6.16 -5.96
C GLN A 53 4.58 6.73 -7.07
N ALA A 54 5.68 6.04 -7.42
CA ALA A 54 6.54 6.44 -8.52
C ALA A 54 5.76 6.56 -9.85
N LEU A 55 4.98 5.53 -10.18
CA LEU A 55 4.14 5.51 -11.38
C LEU A 55 3.11 6.64 -11.37
N THR A 56 2.41 6.82 -10.25
CA THR A 56 1.41 7.89 -10.08
C THR A 56 2.05 9.27 -10.25
N PHE A 57 3.17 9.53 -9.58
CA PHE A 57 3.82 10.85 -9.64
C PHE A 57 4.38 11.17 -11.03
N LEU A 58 4.90 10.16 -11.74
CA LEU A 58 5.34 10.30 -13.15
C LEU A 58 4.15 10.62 -14.06
N GLN A 59 3.07 9.83 -13.96
CA GLN A 59 1.87 10.00 -14.79
C GLN A 59 1.20 11.35 -14.54
N GLU A 60 1.20 11.80 -13.29
CA GLU A 60 0.66 13.12 -12.91
C GLU A 60 1.60 14.28 -13.21
N GLY A 61 2.81 14.03 -13.72
CA GLY A 61 3.81 15.07 -14.02
C GLY A 61 4.33 15.79 -12.77
N ILE A 62 4.19 15.16 -11.60
CA ILE A 62 4.72 15.70 -10.33
C ILE A 62 6.24 15.54 -10.28
N ILE A 63 6.74 14.47 -10.87
CA ILE A 63 8.17 14.19 -11.00
C ILE A 63 8.52 13.80 -12.44
N THR A 64 9.79 13.91 -12.75
CA THR A 64 10.46 13.26 -13.88
C THR A 64 11.50 12.29 -13.34
N PRO A 65 12.10 11.42 -14.16
CA PRO A 65 13.21 10.57 -13.71
C PRO A 65 14.38 11.36 -13.10
N GLU A 66 14.56 12.62 -13.52
CA GLU A 66 15.64 13.50 -13.08
C GLU A 66 15.27 14.35 -11.85
N THR A 67 14.01 14.36 -11.44
CA THR A 67 13.58 15.10 -10.23
C THR A 67 14.31 14.57 -9.02
N ALA A 68 14.98 15.46 -8.29
CA ALA A 68 15.74 15.14 -7.09
C ALA A 68 15.13 15.82 -5.87
N TYR A 69 14.96 15.06 -4.80
CA TYR A 69 14.47 15.59 -3.53
C TYR A 69 15.51 15.43 -2.41
N PRO A 70 15.57 16.38 -1.46
CA PRO A 70 16.47 16.28 -0.33
C PRO A 70 16.05 15.16 0.63
N CYS A 71 17.05 14.52 1.24
CA CYS A 71 16.86 13.58 2.33
C CYS A 71 17.91 13.82 3.42
N TYR A 72 17.52 14.44 4.50
CA TYR A 72 18.35 14.68 5.69
C TYR A 72 18.01 13.63 6.76
N HIS A 73 18.37 12.35 6.51
CA HIS A 73 17.93 11.20 7.27
C HIS A 73 16.39 11.08 7.39
N GLY A 74 15.65 11.64 6.40
CA GLY A 74 14.20 11.60 6.35
C GLY A 74 13.58 12.82 5.69
N PHE A 75 12.26 12.80 5.63
CA PHE A 75 11.41 13.94 5.30
C PHE A 75 11.20 14.77 6.57
N ILE A 76 11.62 16.02 6.55
CA ILE A 76 11.47 16.95 7.67
C ILE A 76 10.84 18.22 7.14
N TYR A 77 9.61 18.49 7.55
CA TYR A 77 8.88 19.69 7.11
C TYR A 77 7.80 20.09 8.11
N ARG A 78 7.76 21.37 8.48
CA ARG A 78 6.77 21.96 9.41
C ARG A 78 6.56 21.15 10.71
N GLY A 79 7.65 20.68 11.29
CA GLY A 79 7.62 19.89 12.53
C GLY A 79 7.29 18.41 12.37
N LEU A 80 6.89 17.97 11.17
CA LEU A 80 6.69 16.57 10.86
C LEU A 80 8.02 15.94 10.44
N LYS A 81 8.31 14.76 10.99
CA LYS A 81 9.50 13.96 10.64
C LYS A 81 9.09 12.55 10.28
N VAL A 82 9.47 12.10 9.06
CA VAL A 82 9.41 10.70 8.64
C VAL A 82 10.84 10.24 8.41
N GLY A 83 11.35 9.35 9.27
CA GLY A 83 12.73 8.89 9.23
C GLY A 83 13.07 8.12 7.95
N CYS A 84 14.33 8.16 7.57
CA CYS A 84 14.90 7.38 6.47
C CYS A 84 16.25 6.81 6.90
N HIS A 85 16.63 5.66 6.31
CA HIS A 85 17.97 5.12 6.51
C HIS A 85 19.01 5.90 5.69
N GLY A 86 20.29 5.72 6.04
CA GLY A 86 21.40 6.41 5.38
C GLY A 86 21.55 5.99 3.92
N HIS A 87 21.62 6.98 3.04
CA HIS A 87 21.96 6.83 1.61
C HIS A 87 22.43 8.18 1.06
N ALA A 88 23.00 8.19 -0.14
CA ALA A 88 23.39 9.42 -0.81
C ALA A 88 22.16 10.32 -1.10
N ALA A 89 22.31 11.62 -0.86
CA ALA A 89 21.29 12.63 -1.08
C ALA A 89 21.87 13.84 -1.84
N PRO A 90 21.05 14.57 -2.65
CA PRO A 90 19.65 14.30 -2.95
C PRO A 90 19.48 13.03 -3.79
N ALA A 91 18.32 12.37 -3.67
CA ALA A 91 18.02 11.17 -4.45
C ALA A 91 17.14 11.54 -5.66
N LYS A 92 17.49 11.02 -6.85
CA LYS A 92 16.62 10.96 -8.03
C LYS A 92 15.74 9.72 -7.97
N LEU A 93 14.79 9.58 -8.89
CA LEU A 93 13.76 8.52 -8.86
C LEU A 93 14.37 7.11 -8.75
N VAL A 94 15.27 6.72 -9.65
CA VAL A 94 15.83 5.35 -9.66
C VAL A 94 16.64 5.05 -8.40
N PRO A 95 17.60 5.90 -7.97
CA PRO A 95 18.24 5.75 -6.66
C PRO A 95 17.25 5.73 -5.49
N ALA A 96 16.19 6.56 -5.51
CA ALA A 96 15.21 6.60 -4.44
C ALA A 96 14.40 5.30 -4.30
N ILE A 97 14.10 4.63 -5.42
CA ILE A 97 13.50 3.28 -5.41
C ILE A 97 14.52 2.27 -4.87
N GLY A 98 15.75 2.26 -5.41
CA GLY A 98 16.78 1.29 -5.05
C GLY A 98 17.21 1.38 -3.58
N THR A 99 17.30 2.58 -3.01
CA THR A 99 17.61 2.80 -1.60
C THR A 99 16.36 2.88 -0.71
N SER A 100 15.18 2.75 -1.29
CA SER A 100 13.90 2.86 -0.57
C SER A 100 13.76 4.17 0.23
N CYS A 101 14.11 5.32 -0.37
CA CYS A 101 14.12 6.62 0.28
C CYS A 101 12.71 7.07 0.69
N ASN A 102 12.42 7.15 1.97
CA ASN A 102 11.12 7.63 2.45
C ASN A 102 10.89 9.12 2.13
N ALA A 103 11.93 9.94 2.27
CA ALA A 103 11.82 11.38 2.02
C ALA A 103 11.40 11.68 0.58
N TYR A 104 11.94 10.96 -0.41
CA TYR A 104 11.60 11.15 -1.80
C TYR A 104 10.09 11.01 -2.06
N PHE A 105 9.51 9.92 -1.56
CA PHE A 105 8.09 9.64 -1.77
C PHE A 105 7.17 10.54 -0.92
N CYS A 106 7.62 10.96 0.26
CA CYS A 106 6.92 11.99 1.03
C CYS A 106 6.88 13.34 0.28
N TRP A 107 7.99 13.78 -0.29
CA TRP A 107 8.02 15.00 -1.11
C TRP A 107 7.11 14.89 -2.33
N GLY A 108 7.14 13.77 -3.06
CA GLY A 108 6.26 13.53 -4.19
C GLY A 108 4.78 13.67 -3.83
N LEU A 109 4.33 13.01 -2.75
CA LEU A 109 2.95 13.12 -2.27
C LEU A 109 2.62 14.54 -1.81
N TYR A 110 3.52 15.18 -1.08
CA TYR A 110 3.33 16.56 -0.62
C TYR A 110 3.10 17.51 -1.78
N TYR A 111 3.93 17.43 -2.83
CA TYR A 111 3.76 18.26 -4.03
C TYR A 111 2.52 17.90 -4.84
N MET A 112 2.18 16.62 -4.98
CA MET A 112 0.94 16.21 -5.62
C MET A 112 -0.26 16.82 -4.91
N PHE A 113 -0.38 16.62 -3.62
CA PHE A 113 -1.55 17.07 -2.84
C PHE A 113 -1.58 18.59 -2.63
N GLY A 114 -0.45 19.26 -2.79
CA GLY A 114 -0.35 20.73 -2.77
C GLY A 114 -0.56 21.41 -4.12
N ASN A 115 -0.65 20.67 -5.22
CA ASN A 115 -0.72 21.23 -6.57
C ASN A 115 -2.11 21.82 -6.86
N ARG A 116 -2.28 23.10 -6.59
CA ARG A 116 -3.54 23.85 -6.80
C ARG A 116 -3.75 24.33 -8.24
N THR A 117 -2.76 24.18 -9.09
CA THR A 117 -2.95 24.41 -10.54
C THR A 117 -3.62 23.21 -11.21
N LYS A 118 -3.46 22.03 -10.65
CA LYS A 118 -3.99 20.76 -11.17
C LYS A 118 -5.25 20.28 -10.44
N TYR A 119 -5.32 20.46 -9.13
CA TYR A 119 -6.43 20.01 -8.30
C TYR A 119 -7.05 21.17 -7.51
N LYS A 120 -8.37 21.31 -7.55
CA LYS A 120 -9.10 22.37 -6.83
C LYS A 120 -8.84 22.37 -5.33
N ASN A 121 -8.74 21.16 -4.76
CA ASN A 121 -8.54 20.94 -3.33
C ASN A 121 -7.83 19.60 -3.05
N VAL A 122 -7.59 19.31 -1.79
CA VAL A 122 -6.92 18.08 -1.36
C VAL A 122 -7.80 16.84 -1.58
N GLN A 123 -9.11 17.00 -1.55
CA GLN A 123 -10.09 15.92 -1.78
C GLN A 123 -10.01 15.42 -3.23
N GLU A 124 -9.89 16.32 -4.18
CA GLU A 124 -9.70 15.97 -5.60
C GLU A 124 -8.36 15.26 -5.83
N ALA A 125 -7.27 15.79 -5.25
CA ALA A 125 -5.96 15.14 -5.31
C ALA A 125 -5.99 13.71 -4.73
N MET A 126 -6.70 13.52 -3.60
CA MET A 126 -6.89 12.20 -2.99
C MET A 126 -7.70 11.26 -3.89
N THR A 127 -8.73 11.77 -4.57
CA THR A 127 -9.56 10.98 -5.49
C THR A 127 -8.71 10.47 -6.65
N VAL A 128 -7.97 11.35 -7.30
CA VAL A 128 -7.06 10.98 -8.39
C VAL A 128 -6.00 9.98 -7.92
N TRP A 129 -5.37 10.25 -6.77
CA TRP A 129 -4.41 9.32 -6.18
C TRP A 129 -5.02 7.94 -5.95
N LYS A 130 -6.22 7.88 -5.37
CA LYS A 130 -6.92 6.62 -5.12
C LYS A 130 -7.24 5.88 -6.40
N ASP A 131 -7.68 6.57 -7.45
CA ASP A 131 -8.01 5.95 -8.73
C ASP A 131 -6.80 5.25 -9.35
N TYR A 132 -5.60 5.82 -9.21
CA TYR A 132 -4.36 5.13 -9.56
C TYR A 132 -4.11 3.88 -8.73
N MET A 133 -4.32 3.92 -7.41
CA MET A 133 -4.16 2.74 -6.57
C MET A 133 -5.14 1.63 -6.96
N VAL A 134 -6.38 2.00 -7.26
CA VAL A 134 -7.42 1.06 -7.73
C VAL A 134 -7.03 0.48 -9.08
N SER A 135 -6.56 1.28 -10.03
CA SER A 135 -6.13 0.78 -11.36
C SER A 135 -4.95 -0.21 -11.28
N MET A 136 -4.17 -0.16 -10.21
CA MET A 136 -3.06 -1.09 -9.95
C MET A 136 -3.45 -2.31 -9.08
N GLY A 137 -4.75 -2.54 -8.85
CA GLY A 137 -5.23 -3.75 -8.16
C GLY A 137 -5.44 -3.61 -6.66
N PHE A 138 -5.44 -2.39 -6.09
CA PHE A 138 -5.63 -2.19 -4.66
C PHE A 138 -7.03 -1.71 -4.30
N GLY A 139 -7.50 -2.05 -3.10
CA GLY A 139 -8.75 -1.53 -2.55
C GLY A 139 -10.02 -2.30 -2.98
N TYR A 140 -9.89 -3.33 -3.78
CA TYR A 140 -10.97 -4.24 -4.17
C TYR A 140 -10.48 -5.70 -4.20
N LYS A 141 -11.39 -6.65 -4.37
CA LYS A 141 -11.06 -8.07 -4.55
C LYS A 141 -10.60 -8.30 -5.99
N LEU A 142 -9.49 -8.99 -6.18
CA LEU A 142 -8.99 -9.33 -7.53
C LEU A 142 -9.84 -10.40 -8.24
N GLY A 143 -10.70 -11.10 -7.50
CA GLY A 143 -11.67 -12.04 -8.08
C GLY A 143 -11.13 -13.44 -8.32
N ILE A 144 -10.20 -13.89 -7.47
CA ILE A 144 -9.70 -15.27 -7.53
C ILE A 144 -10.80 -16.28 -7.16
N ASP A 145 -10.61 -17.52 -7.56
CA ASP A 145 -11.53 -18.65 -7.32
C ASP A 145 -11.54 -19.18 -5.87
N LEU A 146 -10.68 -18.66 -5.00
CA LEU A 146 -10.62 -19.06 -3.59
C LEU A 146 -11.55 -18.17 -2.73
N PRO A 147 -12.30 -18.78 -1.78
CA PRO A 147 -13.20 -18.03 -0.91
C PRO A 147 -12.43 -17.23 0.15
N GLY A 148 -13.03 -16.12 0.58
CA GLY A 148 -12.53 -15.35 1.71
C GLY A 148 -11.56 -14.24 1.35
N GLU A 149 -11.31 -13.98 0.07
CA GLU A 149 -10.47 -12.87 -0.38
C GLU A 149 -10.90 -11.54 0.25
N LYS A 150 -9.93 -10.78 0.75
CA LYS A 150 -10.12 -9.44 1.32
C LYS A 150 -9.65 -8.37 0.35
N ARG A 151 -10.33 -7.21 0.40
CA ARG A 151 -10.06 -6.10 -0.52
C ARG A 151 -8.91 -5.18 -0.10
N GLY A 152 -8.36 -5.34 1.11
CA GLY A 152 -7.50 -4.31 1.68
C GLY A 152 -8.24 -3.01 1.99
N LEU A 153 -7.49 -1.95 2.19
CA LEU A 153 -8.00 -0.60 2.39
C LEU A 153 -7.14 0.41 1.63
N ILE A 154 -7.74 1.13 0.70
CA ILE A 154 -7.20 2.37 0.14
C ILE A 154 -8.14 3.49 0.59
N PRO A 155 -7.65 4.44 1.42
CA PRO A 155 -8.49 5.52 1.94
C PRO A 155 -8.95 6.45 0.81
N ASN A 156 -10.02 7.19 1.07
CA ASN A 156 -10.58 8.19 0.17
C ASN A 156 -10.81 9.51 0.88
N ALA A 157 -11.16 10.55 0.14
CA ALA A 157 -11.41 11.86 0.71
C ALA A 157 -12.51 11.86 1.80
N PRO A 158 -13.69 11.22 1.62
CA PRO A 158 -14.70 11.13 2.68
C PRO A 158 -14.22 10.45 3.96
N PHE A 159 -13.30 9.48 3.86
CA PHE A 159 -12.70 8.85 5.03
C PHE A 159 -11.93 9.87 5.89
N TYR A 160 -11.09 10.69 5.25
CA TYR A 160 -10.33 11.72 5.96
C TYR A 160 -11.19 12.91 6.37
N ASP A 161 -12.17 13.32 5.57
CA ASP A 161 -13.13 14.37 5.94
C ASP A 161 -13.87 14.00 7.22
N LYS A 162 -14.29 12.75 7.36
CA LYS A 162 -14.91 12.26 8.59
C LYS A 162 -13.95 12.24 9.77
N ALA A 163 -12.71 11.73 9.56
CA ALA A 163 -11.72 11.58 10.62
C ALA A 163 -11.21 12.93 11.14
N TYR A 164 -11.04 13.91 10.25
CA TYR A 164 -10.44 15.22 10.54
C TYR A 164 -11.39 16.39 10.39
N ARG A 165 -12.72 16.14 10.30
CA ARG A 165 -13.77 17.15 10.15
C ARG A 165 -13.50 18.11 8.97
N GLY A 166 -13.00 17.58 7.87
CA GLY A 166 -12.62 18.33 6.67
C GLY A 166 -11.29 19.10 6.77
N SER A 167 -10.66 19.13 7.94
CA SER A 167 -9.40 19.87 8.16
C SER A 167 -8.19 18.96 8.07
N TRP A 168 -7.80 18.62 6.84
CA TRP A 168 -6.63 17.78 6.55
C TRP A 168 -5.93 18.22 5.25
N ASN A 169 -4.68 17.80 5.08
CA ASN A 169 -3.86 18.13 3.92
C ASN A 169 -2.84 17.01 3.62
N GLY A 170 -1.98 17.20 2.64
CA GLY A 170 -0.97 16.20 2.26
C GLY A 170 -0.02 15.80 3.39
N LEU A 171 0.25 16.68 4.36
CA LEU A 171 1.08 16.33 5.52
C LEU A 171 0.35 15.41 6.50
N THR A 172 -0.96 15.61 6.67
CA THR A 172 -1.80 14.76 7.53
C THR A 172 -1.76 13.30 7.08
N VAL A 173 -1.72 13.06 5.78
CA VAL A 173 -1.79 11.73 5.17
C VAL A 173 -0.44 11.25 4.62
N ILE A 174 0.66 11.90 4.96
CA ILE A 174 1.97 11.69 4.33
C ILE A 174 2.44 10.22 4.37
N SER A 175 2.05 9.46 5.40
CA SER A 175 2.44 8.06 5.59
C SER A 175 1.97 7.13 4.48
N ILE A 176 0.87 7.48 3.78
CA ILE A 176 0.40 6.66 2.66
C ILE A 176 1.40 6.61 1.50
N SER A 177 2.26 7.63 1.35
CA SER A 177 3.30 7.67 0.32
C SER A 177 4.35 6.57 0.45
N ILE A 178 4.48 5.99 1.63
CA ILE A 178 5.43 4.91 1.94
C ILE A 178 4.73 3.60 2.29
N GLY A 179 3.44 3.49 1.95
CA GLY A 179 2.64 2.30 2.18
C GLY A 179 2.35 2.02 3.66
N GLN A 180 2.22 3.07 4.46
CA GLN A 180 1.86 3.03 5.87
C GLN A 180 0.62 3.88 6.14
N GLY A 181 0.32 4.16 7.40
CA GLY A 181 -0.92 4.85 7.77
C GLY A 181 -2.12 3.93 7.56
N GLU A 182 -3.13 4.45 6.88
CA GLU A 182 -4.41 3.75 6.69
C GLU A 182 -4.42 2.75 5.52
N VAL A 183 -3.35 2.73 4.71
CA VAL A 183 -3.24 1.79 3.58
C VAL A 183 -3.01 0.37 4.07
N ASN A 184 -3.85 -0.56 3.63
CA ASN A 184 -3.70 -1.98 3.87
C ASN A 184 -3.92 -2.77 2.58
N ALA A 185 -3.07 -3.76 2.35
CA ALA A 185 -3.15 -4.66 1.21
C ALA A 185 -3.02 -6.11 1.64
N THR A 186 -3.55 -7.02 0.84
CA THR A 186 -3.27 -8.45 0.99
C THR A 186 -1.95 -8.81 0.30
N PRO A 187 -1.26 -9.88 0.74
CA PRO A 187 -0.10 -10.39 0.00
C PRO A 187 -0.39 -10.68 -1.47
N LEU A 188 -1.61 -11.12 -1.78
CA LEU A 188 -2.05 -11.32 -3.16
C LEU A 188 -2.01 -10.02 -3.97
N GLN A 189 -2.51 -8.90 -3.42
CA GLN A 189 -2.47 -7.60 -4.10
C GLN A 189 -1.03 -7.10 -4.31
N ILE A 190 -0.13 -7.36 -3.36
CA ILE A 190 1.29 -7.03 -3.52
C ILE A 190 1.94 -7.90 -4.61
N ALA A 191 1.61 -9.19 -4.65
CA ALA A 191 2.08 -10.08 -5.72
C ALA A 191 1.55 -9.65 -7.09
N ASN A 192 0.28 -9.23 -7.15
CA ASN A 192 -0.33 -8.69 -8.36
C ASN A 192 0.38 -7.42 -8.86
N LEU A 193 0.77 -6.51 -7.96
CA LEU A 193 1.59 -5.36 -8.32
C LEU A 193 2.92 -5.80 -8.95
N GLY A 194 3.59 -6.79 -8.36
CA GLY A 194 4.82 -7.36 -8.93
C GLY A 194 4.60 -7.92 -10.34
N ALA A 195 3.51 -8.66 -10.54
CA ALA A 195 3.13 -9.20 -11.85
C ALA A 195 2.82 -8.08 -12.84
N THR A 196 2.09 -7.05 -12.43
CA THR A 196 1.76 -5.88 -13.27
C THR A 196 3.01 -5.17 -13.77
N ILE A 197 3.98 -4.96 -12.89
CA ILE A 197 5.27 -4.34 -13.27
C ILE A 197 6.06 -5.24 -14.22
N ALA A 198 6.14 -6.54 -13.94
CA ALA A 198 6.83 -7.51 -14.77
C ALA A 198 6.21 -7.64 -16.17
N ASN A 199 4.89 -7.51 -16.25
CA ASN A 199 4.12 -7.54 -17.50
C ASN A 199 4.04 -6.17 -18.20
N ARG A 200 4.80 -5.17 -17.76
CA ARG A 200 4.84 -3.82 -18.35
C ARG A 200 3.49 -3.08 -18.30
N GLY A 201 2.72 -3.29 -17.25
CA GLY A 201 1.57 -2.47 -16.90
C GLY A 201 0.20 -3.15 -16.98
N TYR A 202 0.12 -4.46 -17.14
CA TYR A 202 -1.16 -5.16 -17.09
C TYR A 202 -1.14 -6.39 -16.15
N PHE A 203 -2.30 -6.76 -15.66
CA PHE A 203 -2.57 -8.02 -14.95
C PHE A 203 -3.91 -8.60 -15.43
N ILE A 204 -4.07 -9.91 -15.22
CA ILE A 204 -5.28 -10.67 -15.58
C ILE A 204 -6.01 -11.06 -14.30
#